data_a3c539479bfa78dc4d99be626244186a
#
_entry.id   a3c539479bfa78dc4d99be626244186a
#
_cell.length_a   1.000
_cell.length_b   1.000
_cell.length_c   1.000
_cell.angle_alpha   90.00
_cell.angle_beta   90.00
_cell.angle_gamma   90.00
#
_symmetry.space_group_name_H-M   'P 1'
#
loop_
_entity.id
_entity.type
_entity.pdbx_description
1 polymer ?
#
loop_
_entity_poly.entity_id
_entity_poly.type
_entity_poly.pdbx_seq_one_letter_code
_entity_poly.pdbx_strand_id
1 'polypeptide(L)'
;MNKNVINELVSLLGKENVLTDKEDKINYSYDATADMPSREPDVIVTPSKKEEIVSLVKLASKHKIPLVTRGSGTNLSGGTIPVDGGIVLSMLKFDKILEVDPANLTATVEPGLVIQRLNEAVATHGLIYPPDPGTVTTATMGGSVSECSGGLRGLKYGVTKDYVMGLEIVMPDGEVIRTGGKTVKNVSGYDLTKLFTGAEGTLGIITEIIVKLIPAPKFRRSMLAVFDNLDKAGKTIADIISNKVIPATLEIMDNVTIRTVENYSKIGLP
;
A
#
# COMPACT_ATOMS: atom_id res chain seq x y z
N MET A 1 -27.61 -6.70 0.15
CA MET A 1 -27.36 -7.46 1.43
C MET A 1 -28.63 -7.59 2.26
N ASN A 2 -28.79 -8.72 3.01
CA ASN A 2 -29.95 -8.95 3.87
C ASN A 2 -29.89 -8.04 5.12
N LYS A 3 -31.06 -7.48 5.54
CA LYS A 3 -31.20 -6.62 6.72
C LYS A 3 -30.69 -7.26 8.02
N ASN A 4 -30.85 -8.59 8.16
CA ASN A 4 -30.33 -9.30 9.34
C ASN A 4 -28.80 -9.25 9.42
N VAL A 5 -28.10 -9.39 8.29
CA VAL A 5 -26.64 -9.28 8.25
C VAL A 5 -26.16 -7.87 8.61
N ILE A 6 -26.87 -6.84 8.14
CA ILE A 6 -26.57 -5.44 8.55
C ILE A 6 -26.72 -5.29 10.07
N ASN A 7 -27.76 -5.87 10.66
CA ASN A 7 -27.96 -5.81 12.11
C ASN A 7 -26.85 -6.58 12.87
N GLU A 8 -26.40 -7.74 12.34
CA GLU A 8 -25.27 -8.48 12.92
C GLU A 8 -23.98 -7.62 12.86
N LEU A 9 -23.71 -6.93 11.72
CA LEU A 9 -22.57 -6.01 11.59
C LEU A 9 -22.66 -4.83 12.57
N VAL A 10 -23.83 -4.22 12.71
CA VAL A 10 -24.05 -3.13 13.68
C VAL A 10 -23.84 -3.61 15.11
N SER A 11 -24.31 -4.81 15.46
CA SER A 11 -24.09 -5.40 16.79
C SER A 11 -22.62 -5.68 17.06
N LEU A 12 -21.85 -6.02 16.03
CA LEU A 12 -20.44 -6.36 16.13
C LEU A 12 -19.56 -5.12 16.24
N LEU A 13 -19.83 -4.10 15.42
CA LEU A 13 -18.91 -2.96 15.21
C LEU A 13 -19.40 -1.63 15.80
N GLY A 14 -20.70 -1.55 16.18
CA GLY A 14 -21.35 -0.29 16.46
C GLY A 14 -21.92 0.36 15.20
N LYS A 15 -23.00 1.11 15.35
CA LYS A 15 -23.72 1.73 14.23
C LYS A 15 -22.87 2.73 13.46
N GLU A 16 -22.00 3.47 14.15
CA GLU A 16 -21.10 4.47 13.59
C GLU A 16 -19.99 3.88 12.72
N ASN A 17 -19.76 2.58 12.80
CA ASN A 17 -18.74 1.84 12.05
C ASN A 17 -19.33 1.00 10.90
N VAL A 18 -20.64 1.14 10.63
CA VAL A 18 -21.35 0.44 9.55
C VAL A 18 -22.06 1.46 8.68
N LEU A 19 -21.43 1.81 7.54
CA LEU A 19 -21.89 2.85 6.65
C LEU A 19 -22.75 2.23 5.54
N THR A 20 -23.99 2.71 5.42
CA THR A 20 -24.98 2.18 4.46
C THR A 20 -25.53 3.26 3.53
N ASP A 21 -25.19 4.53 3.78
CA ASP A 21 -25.72 5.65 3.03
C ASP A 21 -25.15 5.67 1.60
N LYS A 22 -25.91 6.21 0.67
CA LYS A 22 -25.55 6.18 -0.76
C LYS A 22 -24.28 6.98 -1.02
N GLU A 23 -24.11 8.09 -0.37
CA GLU A 23 -22.95 8.96 -0.48
C GLU A 23 -21.67 8.24 -0.07
N ASP A 24 -21.72 7.49 1.03
CA ASP A 24 -20.59 6.67 1.48
C ASP A 24 -20.26 5.58 0.45
N LYS A 25 -21.27 4.87 -0.06
CA LYS A 25 -21.08 3.80 -1.06
C LYS A 25 -20.43 4.29 -2.33
N ILE A 26 -20.80 5.49 -2.80
CA ILE A 26 -20.18 6.11 -3.98
C ILE A 26 -18.68 6.31 -3.74
N ASN A 27 -18.26 6.81 -2.57
CA ASN A 27 -16.86 7.06 -2.24
C ASN A 27 -16.01 5.78 -2.21
N TYR A 28 -16.62 4.64 -1.97
CA TYR A 28 -15.96 3.33 -1.93
C TYR A 28 -16.22 2.46 -3.16
N SER A 29 -16.85 3.00 -4.20
CA SER A 29 -17.22 2.26 -5.41
C SER A 29 -16.14 2.24 -6.50
N TYR A 30 -15.09 3.04 -6.36
CA TYR A 30 -14.01 3.22 -7.33
C TYR A 30 -12.65 3.38 -6.61
N ASP A 31 -11.58 3.25 -7.38
CA ASP A 31 -10.21 3.57 -6.97
C ASP A 31 -9.54 4.46 -8.04
N ALA A 32 -8.22 4.54 -8.07
CA ALA A 32 -7.52 5.38 -9.04
C ALA A 32 -7.33 4.70 -10.42
N THR A 33 -7.89 3.52 -10.64
CA THR A 33 -7.81 2.80 -11.92
C THR A 33 -8.62 3.52 -12.98
N ALA A 34 -7.98 3.89 -14.10
CA ALA A 34 -8.64 4.48 -15.24
C ALA A 34 -9.53 3.45 -15.97
N ASP A 35 -10.62 3.94 -16.57
CA ASP A 35 -11.51 3.17 -17.45
C ASP A 35 -12.16 1.92 -16.81
N MET A 36 -12.10 1.79 -15.51
CA MET A 36 -12.78 0.71 -14.82
C MET A 36 -14.13 1.18 -14.25
N PRO A 37 -15.25 0.45 -14.54
CA PRO A 37 -16.57 0.87 -14.07
C PRO A 37 -16.63 0.80 -12.54
N SER A 38 -17.16 1.86 -11.92
CA SER A 38 -17.45 1.87 -10.48
C SER A 38 -18.50 0.81 -10.11
N ARG A 39 -18.35 0.25 -8.91
CA ARG A 39 -19.31 -0.72 -8.33
C ARG A 39 -19.56 -0.37 -6.87
N GLU A 40 -20.81 -0.14 -6.52
CA GLU A 40 -21.16 0.18 -5.13
C GLU A 40 -21.11 -1.08 -4.25
N PRO A 41 -20.48 -1.00 -3.06
CA PRO A 41 -20.60 -2.05 -2.05
C PRO A 41 -22.01 -2.11 -1.48
N ASP A 42 -22.38 -3.24 -0.89
CA ASP A 42 -23.62 -3.31 -0.08
C ASP A 42 -23.47 -2.47 1.20
N VAL A 43 -22.29 -2.52 1.83
CA VAL A 43 -21.98 -1.85 3.08
C VAL A 43 -20.48 -1.60 3.21
N ILE A 44 -20.10 -0.53 3.88
CA ILE A 44 -18.73 -0.27 4.29
C ILE A 44 -18.63 -0.44 5.79
N VAL A 45 -17.54 -1.05 6.26
CA VAL A 45 -17.25 -1.21 7.69
C VAL A 45 -15.89 -0.63 8.04
N THR A 46 -15.79 0.01 9.21
CA THR A 46 -14.59 0.71 9.68
C THR A 46 -14.18 0.23 11.08
N PRO A 47 -13.73 -1.03 11.24
CA PRO A 47 -13.30 -1.54 12.53
C PRO A 47 -12.10 -0.78 13.08
N SER A 48 -11.92 -0.83 14.40
CA SER A 48 -10.81 -0.19 15.11
C SER A 48 -9.99 -1.18 15.93
N LYS A 49 -10.40 -2.46 15.96
CA LYS A 49 -9.73 -3.52 16.71
C LYS A 49 -9.59 -4.77 15.85
N LYS A 50 -8.51 -5.50 16.05
CA LYS A 50 -8.25 -6.76 15.34
C LYS A 50 -9.34 -7.81 15.58
N GLU A 51 -9.84 -7.90 16.79
CA GLU A 51 -10.90 -8.85 17.18
C GLU A 51 -12.20 -8.61 16.39
N GLU A 52 -12.46 -7.35 16.02
CA GLU A 52 -13.58 -6.95 15.16
C GLU A 52 -13.37 -7.47 13.74
N ILE A 53 -12.13 -7.40 13.21
CA ILE A 53 -11.79 -7.96 11.89
C ILE A 53 -11.95 -9.48 11.89
N VAL A 54 -11.46 -10.18 12.91
CA VAL A 54 -11.62 -11.63 13.06
C VAL A 54 -13.09 -12.03 13.03
N SER A 55 -13.92 -11.32 13.80
CA SER A 55 -15.35 -11.59 13.88
C SER A 55 -16.07 -11.28 12.57
N LEU A 56 -15.68 -10.18 11.90
CA LEU A 56 -16.17 -9.78 10.58
C LEU A 56 -15.87 -10.83 9.51
N VAL A 57 -14.64 -11.34 9.47
CA VAL A 57 -14.23 -12.39 8.51
C VAL A 57 -15.06 -13.64 8.71
N LYS A 58 -15.25 -14.09 9.96
CA LYS A 58 -16.11 -15.26 10.29
C LYS A 58 -17.56 -15.03 9.87
N LEU A 59 -18.10 -13.83 10.06
CA LEU A 59 -19.43 -13.46 9.63
C LEU A 59 -19.55 -13.47 8.10
N ALA A 60 -18.63 -12.85 7.40
CA ALA A 60 -18.60 -12.81 5.94
C ALA A 60 -18.49 -14.22 5.35
N SER A 61 -17.61 -15.06 5.90
CA SER A 61 -17.44 -16.47 5.51
C SER A 61 -18.72 -17.29 5.74
N LYS A 62 -19.33 -17.17 6.93
CA LYS A 62 -20.59 -17.85 7.28
C LYS A 62 -21.71 -17.53 6.29
N HIS A 63 -21.84 -16.28 5.89
CA HIS A 63 -22.90 -15.83 4.98
C HIS A 63 -22.48 -15.82 3.50
N LYS A 64 -21.23 -16.24 3.18
CA LYS A 64 -20.64 -16.24 1.83
C LYS A 64 -20.73 -14.87 1.16
N ILE A 65 -20.42 -13.82 1.92
CA ILE A 65 -20.45 -12.44 1.46
C ILE A 65 -19.03 -12.04 1.00
N PRO A 66 -18.86 -11.48 -0.21
CA PRO A 66 -17.60 -10.91 -0.65
C PRO A 66 -17.09 -9.84 0.33
N LEU A 67 -15.78 -9.88 0.63
CA LEU A 67 -15.12 -8.94 1.51
C LEU A 67 -13.92 -8.33 0.77
N VAL A 68 -13.97 -7.01 0.54
CA VAL A 68 -12.92 -6.26 -0.14
C VAL A 68 -12.22 -5.35 0.87
N THR A 69 -10.94 -5.62 1.12
CA THR A 69 -10.13 -4.80 2.03
C THR A 69 -9.63 -3.54 1.30
N ARG A 70 -9.74 -2.37 1.95
CA ARG A 70 -9.37 -1.09 1.35
C ARG A 70 -8.57 -0.22 2.31
N GLY A 71 -7.45 0.31 1.82
CA GLY A 71 -6.76 1.46 2.41
C GLY A 71 -7.31 2.77 1.83
N SER A 72 -6.43 3.61 1.28
CA SER A 72 -6.83 4.88 0.65
C SER A 72 -7.39 4.75 -0.78
N GLY A 73 -7.31 3.58 -1.42
CA GLY A 73 -7.83 3.34 -2.77
C GLY A 73 -7.04 4.05 -3.87
N THR A 74 -5.73 4.18 -3.70
CA THR A 74 -4.82 4.85 -4.67
C THR A 74 -4.19 3.87 -5.66
N ASN A 75 -4.56 2.59 -5.62
CA ASN A 75 -4.11 1.57 -6.55
C ASN A 75 -4.65 1.80 -7.98
N LEU A 76 -3.94 1.26 -8.96
CA LEU A 76 -4.27 1.35 -10.38
C LEU A 76 -4.64 -0.02 -10.99
N SER A 77 -5.01 -0.98 -10.13
CA SER A 77 -5.27 -2.38 -10.48
C SER A 77 -6.73 -2.81 -10.28
N GLY A 78 -7.60 -1.90 -9.80
CA GLY A 78 -9.01 -2.21 -9.50
C GLY A 78 -9.19 -3.06 -8.23
N GLY A 79 -8.12 -3.33 -7.48
CA GLY A 79 -8.12 -4.25 -6.34
C GLY A 79 -9.01 -3.85 -5.17
N THR A 80 -9.47 -2.60 -5.12
CA THR A 80 -10.38 -2.11 -4.08
C THR A 80 -11.80 -1.87 -4.55
N ILE A 81 -12.12 -2.19 -5.82
CA ILE A 81 -13.48 -2.06 -6.37
C ILE A 81 -14.29 -3.31 -6.02
N PRO A 82 -15.42 -3.19 -5.33
CA PRO A 82 -16.24 -4.33 -4.91
C PRO A 82 -17.11 -4.85 -6.06
N VAL A 83 -16.48 -5.51 -7.06
CA VAL A 83 -17.12 -5.93 -8.31
C VAL A 83 -18.37 -6.81 -8.13
N ASP A 84 -18.42 -7.56 -7.04
CA ASP A 84 -19.57 -8.43 -6.67
C ASP A 84 -20.39 -7.84 -5.51
N GLY A 85 -20.28 -6.52 -5.24
CA GLY A 85 -20.89 -5.90 -4.07
C GLY A 85 -20.25 -6.36 -2.76
N GLY A 86 -21.07 -6.73 -1.76
CA GLY A 86 -20.57 -7.23 -0.49
C GLY A 86 -20.09 -6.15 0.47
N ILE A 87 -19.10 -6.48 1.28
CA ILE A 87 -18.58 -5.62 2.35
C ILE A 87 -17.25 -5.00 1.89
N VAL A 88 -17.12 -3.69 1.95
CA VAL A 88 -15.82 -3.02 1.91
C VAL A 88 -15.33 -2.82 3.35
N LEU A 89 -14.17 -3.38 3.65
CA LEU A 89 -13.47 -3.24 4.92
C LEU A 89 -12.44 -2.12 4.81
N SER A 90 -12.73 -0.97 5.40
CA SER A 90 -11.79 0.14 5.47
C SER A 90 -10.81 -0.03 6.63
N MET A 91 -9.52 -0.02 6.30
CA MET A 91 -8.44 -0.18 7.28
C MET A 91 -7.89 1.16 7.81
N LEU A 92 -8.51 2.30 7.45
CA LEU A 92 -7.97 3.62 7.75
C LEU A 92 -7.89 3.97 9.25
N LYS A 93 -8.62 3.26 10.11
CA LYS A 93 -8.52 3.43 11.57
C LYS A 93 -7.33 2.71 12.20
N PHE A 94 -6.67 1.82 11.45
CA PHE A 94 -5.44 1.16 11.86
C PHE A 94 -4.25 1.99 11.38
N ASP A 95 -4.03 3.17 11.97
CA ASP A 95 -3.10 4.18 11.46
C ASP A 95 -1.91 4.48 12.38
N LYS A 96 -1.62 3.60 13.34
CA LYS A 96 -0.59 3.82 14.35
C LYS A 96 0.78 3.30 13.92
N ILE A 97 1.81 3.99 14.38
CA ILE A 97 3.16 3.45 14.49
C ILE A 97 3.24 2.77 15.86
N LEU A 98 3.34 1.44 15.84
CA LEU A 98 3.36 0.63 17.08
C LEU A 98 4.72 0.67 17.72
N GLU A 99 5.80 0.72 16.91
CA GLU A 99 7.17 0.76 17.37
C GLU A 99 8.09 1.33 16.30
N VAL A 100 9.09 2.09 16.70
CA VAL A 100 10.29 2.40 15.92
C VAL A 100 11.49 1.88 16.71
N ASP A 101 12.28 1.01 16.11
CA ASP A 101 13.48 0.41 16.72
C ASP A 101 14.71 0.79 15.89
N PRO A 102 15.35 1.93 16.20
CA PRO A 102 16.52 2.40 15.47
C PRO A 102 17.74 1.49 15.63
N ALA A 103 17.84 0.74 16.73
CA ALA A 103 18.96 -0.17 16.97
C ALA A 103 18.93 -1.37 16.02
N ASN A 104 17.73 -1.87 15.71
CA ASN A 104 17.52 -2.97 14.78
C ASN A 104 17.12 -2.51 13.37
N LEU A 105 17.04 -1.20 13.12
CA LEU A 105 16.64 -0.60 11.85
C LEU A 105 15.27 -1.14 11.39
N THR A 106 14.29 -1.19 12.29
CA THR A 106 12.95 -1.67 11.99
C THR A 106 11.87 -0.71 12.51
N ALA A 107 10.69 -0.81 11.91
CA ALA A 107 9.46 -0.25 12.46
C ALA A 107 8.33 -1.27 12.38
N THR A 108 7.43 -1.24 13.36
CA THR A 108 6.19 -2.01 13.38
C THR A 108 5.04 -1.03 13.28
N VAL A 109 4.16 -1.25 12.32
CA VAL A 109 3.08 -0.30 11.97
C VAL A 109 1.77 -1.00 11.68
N GLU A 110 0.68 -0.26 11.81
CA GLU A 110 -0.64 -0.68 11.38
C GLU A 110 -0.86 -0.41 9.88
N PRO A 111 -1.71 -1.19 9.18
CA PRO A 111 -1.86 -1.15 7.73
C PRO A 111 -2.48 0.13 7.17
N GLY A 112 -3.28 0.86 7.93
CA GLY A 112 -3.88 2.14 7.52
C GLY A 112 -2.95 3.34 7.66
N LEU A 113 -1.76 3.17 8.24
CA LEU A 113 -0.78 4.24 8.37
C LEU A 113 -0.33 4.72 6.99
N VAL A 114 -0.34 6.04 6.76
CA VAL A 114 0.17 6.65 5.52
C VAL A 114 1.70 6.55 5.50
N ILE A 115 2.27 6.16 4.35
CA ILE A 115 3.73 5.94 4.20
C ILE A 115 4.53 7.19 4.56
N GLN A 116 4.06 8.37 4.18
CA GLN A 116 4.73 9.63 4.53
C GLN A 116 4.84 9.82 6.03
N ARG A 117 3.80 9.52 6.81
CA ARG A 117 3.83 9.64 8.28
C ARG A 117 4.89 8.73 8.91
N LEU A 118 5.08 7.52 8.35
CA LEU A 118 6.17 6.65 8.77
C LEU A 118 7.53 7.32 8.49
N ASN A 119 7.74 7.83 7.27
CA ASN A 119 8.99 8.48 6.91
C ASN A 119 9.29 9.71 7.76
N GLU A 120 8.29 10.53 8.09
CA GLU A 120 8.43 11.68 9.00
C GLU A 120 8.86 11.24 10.41
N ALA A 121 8.26 10.18 10.94
CA ALA A 121 8.60 9.66 12.26
C ALA A 121 10.02 9.10 12.31
N VAL A 122 10.43 8.28 11.34
CA VAL A 122 11.76 7.64 11.35
C VAL A 122 12.89 8.61 10.96
N ALA A 123 12.57 9.71 10.27
CA ALA A 123 13.55 10.76 9.92
C ALA A 123 14.18 11.40 11.16
N THR A 124 13.47 11.47 12.28
CA THR A 124 13.99 11.97 13.57
C THR A 124 15.16 11.12 14.09
N HIS A 125 15.26 9.88 13.64
CA HIS A 125 16.34 8.94 13.94
C HIS A 125 17.41 8.86 12.81
N GLY A 126 17.33 9.73 11.79
CA GLY A 126 18.24 9.68 10.63
C GLY A 126 17.99 8.46 9.73
N LEU A 127 16.77 7.92 9.74
CA LEU A 127 16.36 6.73 8.99
C LEU A 127 15.34 7.08 7.90
N ILE A 128 15.17 6.16 6.93
CA ILE A 128 14.10 6.21 5.93
C ILE A 128 13.49 4.82 5.72
N TYR A 129 12.21 4.80 5.31
CA TYR A 129 11.57 3.69 4.65
C TYR A 129 11.63 3.94 3.14
N PRO A 130 12.44 3.17 2.37
CA PRO A 130 12.77 3.51 0.99
C PRO A 130 11.65 3.43 -0.04
N PRO A 131 10.69 2.48 0.01
CA PRO A 131 9.61 2.42 -0.96
C PRO A 131 8.86 3.76 -1.05
N ASP A 132 8.73 4.28 -2.27
CA ASP A 132 8.32 5.67 -2.55
C ASP A 132 7.32 5.70 -3.71
N PRO A 133 6.10 5.14 -3.53
CA PRO A 133 5.08 5.23 -4.56
C PRO A 133 4.72 6.68 -4.87
N GLY A 134 4.31 6.98 -6.09
CA GLY A 134 3.93 8.34 -6.49
C GLY A 134 2.84 8.95 -5.61
N THR A 135 2.07 8.12 -4.92
CA THR A 135 1.00 8.49 -3.97
C THR A 135 1.45 8.43 -2.50
N VAL A 136 2.74 8.54 -2.21
CA VAL A 136 3.32 8.37 -0.85
C VAL A 136 2.64 9.22 0.23
N THR A 137 2.07 10.36 -0.14
CA THR A 137 1.34 11.28 0.75
C THR A 137 -0.04 10.77 1.18
N THR A 138 -0.57 9.76 0.49
CA THR A 138 -1.92 9.21 0.71
C THR A 138 -1.93 7.69 0.79
N ALA A 139 -0.99 7.01 0.11
CA ALA A 139 -0.89 5.55 0.13
C ALA A 139 -0.65 5.01 1.54
N THR A 140 -1.42 3.99 1.90
CA THR A 140 -1.29 3.32 3.21
C THR A 140 -0.29 2.18 3.16
N MET A 141 0.30 1.86 4.32
CA MET A 141 1.27 0.76 4.44
C MET A 141 0.66 -0.59 4.01
N GLY A 142 -0.56 -0.90 4.43
CA GLY A 142 -1.24 -2.15 4.05
C GLY A 142 -1.55 -2.23 2.56
N GLY A 143 -2.02 -1.12 1.95
CA GLY A 143 -2.20 -1.05 0.50
C GLY A 143 -0.89 -1.25 -0.25
N SER A 144 0.18 -0.56 0.20
CA SER A 144 1.52 -0.71 -0.38
C SER A 144 2.06 -2.14 -0.29
N VAL A 145 1.83 -2.83 0.83
CA VAL A 145 2.21 -4.25 0.99
C VAL A 145 1.36 -5.15 0.10
N SER A 146 0.05 -4.95 0.07
CA SER A 146 -0.87 -5.78 -0.72
C SER A 146 -0.60 -5.70 -2.22
N GLU A 147 -0.31 -4.50 -2.74
CA GLU A 147 0.04 -4.28 -4.16
C GLU A 147 1.53 -4.54 -4.45
N CYS A 148 2.36 -4.74 -3.44
CA CYS A 148 3.82 -4.71 -3.56
C CYS A 148 4.30 -3.46 -4.31
N SER A 149 3.86 -2.28 -3.87
CA SER A 149 4.09 -1.04 -4.61
C SER A 149 5.57 -0.75 -4.84
N GLY A 150 5.86 -0.33 -6.05
CA GLY A 150 7.15 0.27 -6.42
C GLY A 150 7.12 1.78 -6.26
N GLY A 151 8.08 2.47 -6.88
CA GLY A 151 8.13 3.93 -6.90
C GLY A 151 9.45 4.44 -7.49
N LEU A 152 9.63 5.76 -7.43
CA LEU A 152 10.76 6.47 -8.05
C LEU A 152 12.13 5.92 -7.64
N ARG A 153 12.25 5.39 -6.41
CA ARG A 153 13.52 4.87 -5.86
C ARG A 153 13.76 3.39 -6.15
N GLY A 154 12.88 2.74 -6.92
CA GLY A 154 12.91 1.30 -7.15
C GLY A 154 14.20 0.78 -7.77
N LEU A 155 14.84 1.56 -8.65
CA LEU A 155 16.11 1.18 -9.30
C LEU A 155 17.22 0.86 -8.28
N LYS A 156 17.38 1.68 -7.25
CA LYS A 156 18.46 1.52 -6.27
C LYS A 156 18.02 0.72 -5.04
N TYR A 157 16.81 0.95 -4.58
CA TYR A 157 16.38 0.46 -3.29
C TYR A 157 15.42 -0.73 -3.38
N GLY A 158 14.92 -1.06 -4.57
CA GLY A 158 13.92 -2.11 -4.73
C GLY A 158 12.50 -1.63 -4.42
N VAL A 159 11.63 -2.58 -4.15
CA VAL A 159 10.19 -2.37 -3.97
C VAL A 159 9.73 -2.79 -2.56
N THR A 160 8.46 -2.67 -2.25
CA THR A 160 7.90 -2.95 -0.92
C THR A 160 8.31 -4.32 -0.38
N LYS A 161 8.27 -5.40 -1.18
CA LYS A 161 8.65 -6.75 -0.73
C LYS A 161 10.11 -6.89 -0.24
N ASP A 162 10.98 -5.96 -0.61
CA ASP A 162 12.38 -5.96 -0.18
C ASP A 162 12.55 -5.40 1.24
N TYR A 163 11.49 -4.79 1.77
CA TYR A 163 11.48 -4.12 3.07
C TYR A 163 10.51 -4.72 4.08
N VAL A 164 9.53 -5.50 3.65
CA VAL A 164 8.62 -6.20 4.56
C VAL A 164 9.35 -7.38 5.20
N MET A 165 9.48 -7.35 6.53
CA MET A 165 10.18 -8.38 7.32
C MET A 165 9.21 -9.33 8.02
N GLY A 166 8.00 -8.90 8.32
CA GLY A 166 6.98 -9.72 8.97
C GLY A 166 5.60 -9.11 8.86
N LEU A 167 4.60 -9.95 8.98
CA LEU A 167 3.20 -9.58 8.90
C LEU A 167 2.40 -10.31 9.98
N GLU A 168 1.37 -9.65 10.52
CA GLU A 168 0.25 -10.30 11.18
C GLU A 168 -0.95 -10.25 10.23
N ILE A 169 -1.65 -11.38 10.09
CA ILE A 169 -2.67 -11.55 9.06
C ILE A 169 -3.87 -12.30 9.65
N VAL A 170 -5.07 -11.82 9.40
CA VAL A 170 -6.32 -12.55 9.65
C VAL A 170 -6.65 -13.37 8.42
N MET A 171 -6.70 -14.69 8.58
CA MET A 171 -6.99 -15.65 7.52
C MET A 171 -8.51 -15.75 7.26
N PRO A 172 -8.97 -16.34 6.13
CA PRO A 172 -10.39 -16.44 5.77
C PRO A 172 -11.27 -17.22 6.76
N ASP A 173 -10.69 -18.05 7.61
CA ASP A 173 -11.38 -18.77 8.71
C ASP A 173 -11.39 -17.96 10.02
N GLY A 174 -10.73 -16.80 10.03
CA GLY A 174 -10.56 -15.93 11.20
C GLY A 174 -9.42 -16.35 12.12
N GLU A 175 -8.54 -17.29 11.69
CA GLU A 175 -7.30 -17.54 12.39
C GLU A 175 -6.34 -16.34 12.20
N VAL A 176 -5.56 -16.02 13.22
CA VAL A 176 -4.54 -14.96 13.16
C VAL A 176 -3.17 -15.63 13.10
N ILE A 177 -2.47 -15.40 12.01
CA ILE A 177 -1.11 -15.91 11.84
C ILE A 177 -0.08 -14.78 11.84
N ARG A 178 1.16 -15.12 12.18
CA ARG A 178 2.32 -14.24 12.06
C ARG A 178 3.35 -14.87 11.15
N THR A 179 3.92 -14.07 10.26
CA THR A 179 4.98 -14.48 9.33
C THR A 179 6.21 -13.61 9.55
N GLY A 180 7.40 -14.17 9.30
CA GLY A 180 8.65 -13.42 9.43
C GLY A 180 8.94 -12.94 10.85
N GLY A 181 9.49 -11.72 10.97
CA GLY A 181 9.86 -11.11 12.25
C GLY A 181 10.94 -10.04 12.07
N LYS A 182 11.55 -9.58 13.18
CA LYS A 182 12.58 -8.51 13.18
C LYS A 182 13.99 -9.01 12.83
N THR A 183 14.21 -10.32 12.73
CA THR A 183 15.54 -10.87 12.48
C THR A 183 15.93 -10.70 11.01
N VAL A 184 17.12 -10.16 10.75
CA VAL A 184 17.65 -9.97 9.38
C VAL A 184 17.84 -11.32 8.68
N LYS A 185 18.32 -12.34 9.40
CA LYS A 185 18.48 -13.69 8.86
C LYS A 185 17.33 -14.57 9.31
N ASN A 186 16.45 -14.91 8.37
CA ASN A 186 15.39 -15.88 8.56
C ASN A 186 15.39 -16.86 7.39
N VAL A 187 15.88 -18.08 7.62
CA VAL A 187 16.07 -19.12 6.59
C VAL A 187 15.20 -20.35 6.81
N SER A 188 14.30 -20.33 7.79
CA SER A 188 13.48 -21.48 8.18
C SER A 188 12.16 -21.49 7.44
N GLY A 189 11.87 -22.57 6.73
CA GLY A 189 10.61 -22.82 6.04
C GLY A 189 10.39 -21.95 4.79
N TYR A 190 9.14 -21.87 4.36
CA TYR A 190 8.74 -21.02 3.24
C TYR A 190 8.67 -19.54 3.65
N ASP A 191 9.03 -18.66 2.73
CA ASP A 191 8.89 -17.21 2.93
C ASP A 191 7.42 -16.78 2.72
N LEU A 192 6.60 -17.02 3.73
CA LEU A 192 5.19 -16.63 3.71
C LEU A 192 5.02 -15.11 3.70
N THR A 193 5.96 -14.36 4.29
CA THR A 193 5.93 -12.89 4.26
C THR A 193 5.91 -12.38 2.83
N LYS A 194 6.75 -12.94 1.96
CA LYS A 194 6.75 -12.58 0.53
C LYS A 194 5.59 -13.15 -0.25
N LEU A 195 4.98 -14.25 0.19
CA LEU A 195 3.76 -14.78 -0.40
C LEU A 195 2.58 -13.81 -0.21
N PHE A 196 2.42 -13.28 0.99
CA PHE A 196 1.35 -12.31 1.29
C PHE A 196 1.62 -10.90 0.77
N THR A 197 2.90 -10.54 0.55
CA THR A 197 3.26 -9.25 -0.06
C THR A 197 3.04 -9.30 -1.57
N GLY A 198 2.13 -8.50 -2.07
CA GLY A 198 1.67 -8.52 -3.46
C GLY A 198 0.51 -9.49 -3.71
N ALA A 199 -0.16 -9.97 -2.65
CA ALA A 199 -1.32 -10.84 -2.77
C ALA A 199 -2.64 -10.10 -2.98
N GLU A 200 -2.63 -8.77 -3.00
CA GLU A 200 -3.79 -7.90 -3.27
C GLU A 200 -5.02 -8.20 -2.38
N GLY A 201 -4.76 -8.60 -1.11
CA GLY A 201 -5.82 -8.94 -0.16
C GLY A 201 -6.52 -10.29 -0.40
N THR A 202 -6.11 -11.07 -1.41
CA THR A 202 -6.77 -12.33 -1.80
C THR A 202 -6.50 -13.49 -0.85
N LEU A 203 -5.43 -13.42 -0.05
CA LEU A 203 -5.02 -14.51 0.85
C LEU A 203 -5.39 -14.25 2.32
N GLY A 204 -5.59 -13.01 2.71
CA GLY A 204 -5.91 -12.62 4.08
C GLY A 204 -5.84 -11.12 4.30
N ILE A 205 -6.20 -10.67 5.49
CA ILE A 205 -6.26 -9.26 5.88
C ILE A 205 -5.08 -8.94 6.78
N ILE A 206 -4.21 -8.04 6.33
CA ILE A 206 -3.03 -7.61 7.08
C ILE A 206 -3.47 -6.67 8.21
N THR A 207 -3.01 -6.95 9.44
CA THR A 207 -3.31 -6.16 10.64
C THR A 207 -2.08 -5.53 11.29
N GLU A 208 -0.87 -6.07 11.05
CA GLU A 208 0.39 -5.51 11.52
C GLU A 208 1.49 -5.77 10.49
N ILE A 209 2.39 -4.83 10.33
CA ILE A 209 3.48 -4.87 9.34
C ILE A 209 4.79 -4.51 10.05
N ILE A 210 5.78 -5.39 9.94
CA ILE A 210 7.16 -5.12 10.35
C ILE A 210 7.97 -4.78 9.11
N VAL A 211 8.60 -3.62 9.08
CA VAL A 211 9.41 -3.17 7.97
C VAL A 211 10.85 -2.90 8.36
N LYS A 212 11.75 -3.12 7.41
CA LYS A 212 13.15 -2.71 7.47
C LYS A 212 13.28 -1.23 7.14
N LEU A 213 14.11 -0.55 7.90
CA LEU A 213 14.55 0.82 7.65
C LEU A 213 16.02 0.82 7.21
N ILE A 214 16.44 1.91 6.58
CA ILE A 214 17.84 2.13 6.25
C ILE A 214 18.28 3.53 6.70
N PRO A 215 19.60 3.77 6.89
CA PRO A 215 20.11 5.11 7.12
C PRO A 215 19.75 6.06 5.97
N ALA A 216 19.31 7.26 6.32
CA ALA A 216 19.00 8.29 5.33
C ALA A 216 20.28 8.72 4.59
N PRO A 217 20.22 8.97 3.27
CA PRO A 217 21.37 9.46 2.53
C PRO A 217 21.76 10.86 3.02
N LYS A 218 23.05 11.05 3.30
CA LYS A 218 23.59 12.34 3.81
C LYS A 218 23.44 13.47 2.79
N PHE A 219 23.51 13.15 1.51
CA PHE A 219 23.44 14.12 0.42
C PHE A 219 22.56 13.62 -0.71
N ARG A 220 21.86 14.54 -1.35
CA ARG A 220 21.08 14.30 -2.57
C ARG A 220 21.49 15.33 -3.62
N ARG A 221 21.60 14.90 -4.87
CA ARG A 221 21.79 15.74 -6.04
C ARG A 221 20.85 15.27 -7.14
N SER A 222 20.23 16.21 -7.82
CA SER A 222 19.37 15.94 -8.98
C SER A 222 19.98 16.57 -10.22
N MET A 223 19.77 15.94 -11.36
CA MET A 223 20.20 16.42 -12.67
C MET A 223 19.05 16.22 -13.65
N LEU A 224 18.83 17.21 -14.50
CA LEU A 224 17.97 17.11 -15.67
C LEU A 224 18.86 17.08 -16.91
N ALA A 225 18.65 16.07 -17.78
CA ALA A 225 19.33 15.97 -19.06
C ALA A 225 18.32 16.01 -20.20
N VAL A 226 18.54 16.87 -21.19
CA VAL A 226 17.66 17.03 -22.35
C VAL A 226 18.31 16.39 -23.57
N PHE A 227 17.55 15.59 -24.30
CA PHE A 227 17.99 14.87 -25.48
C PHE A 227 17.14 15.25 -26.68
N ASP A 228 17.72 15.21 -27.87
CA ASP A 228 17.06 15.46 -29.15
C ASP A 228 16.27 14.24 -29.67
N ASN A 229 16.54 13.04 -29.14
CA ASN A 229 15.74 11.84 -29.40
C ASN A 229 15.78 10.84 -28.25
N LEU A 230 14.80 9.93 -28.23
CA LEU A 230 14.60 8.95 -27.18
C LEU A 230 15.69 7.87 -27.16
N ASP A 231 16.26 7.51 -28.32
CA ASP A 231 17.31 6.48 -28.40
C ASP A 231 18.59 6.92 -27.68
N LYS A 232 18.96 8.21 -27.80
CA LYS A 232 20.10 8.76 -27.07
C LYS A 232 19.86 8.78 -25.56
N ALA A 233 18.64 9.11 -25.13
CA ALA A 233 18.27 9.04 -23.73
C ALA A 233 18.37 7.60 -23.20
N GLY A 234 17.80 6.63 -23.92
CA GLY A 234 17.87 5.21 -23.57
C GLY A 234 19.31 4.68 -23.50
N LYS A 235 20.17 5.06 -24.49
CA LYS A 235 21.57 4.70 -24.48
C LYS A 235 22.31 5.29 -23.27
N THR A 236 22.03 6.55 -22.93
CA THR A 236 22.64 7.19 -21.76
C THR A 236 22.28 6.46 -20.46
N ILE A 237 21.03 6.00 -20.32
CA ILE A 237 20.61 5.17 -19.17
C ILE A 237 21.46 3.90 -19.09
N ALA A 238 21.60 3.18 -20.23
CA ALA A 238 22.40 1.96 -20.29
C ALA A 238 23.88 2.24 -19.93
N ASP A 239 24.44 3.36 -20.43
CA ASP A 239 25.81 3.78 -20.15
C ASP A 239 26.03 4.12 -18.67
N ILE A 240 25.07 4.79 -18.01
CA ILE A 240 25.11 5.08 -16.56
C ILE A 240 25.22 3.77 -15.76
N ILE A 241 24.35 2.80 -16.05
CA ILE A 241 24.32 1.52 -15.34
C ILE A 241 25.57 0.68 -15.64
N SER A 242 26.02 0.64 -16.91
CA SER A 242 27.22 -0.12 -17.30
C SER A 242 28.50 0.44 -16.65
N ASN A 243 28.53 1.73 -16.39
CA ASN A 243 29.59 2.38 -15.61
C ASN A 243 29.45 2.19 -14.09
N LYS A 244 28.54 1.31 -13.63
CA LYS A 244 28.35 0.96 -12.21
C LYS A 244 27.83 2.11 -11.35
N VAL A 245 27.22 3.12 -11.97
CA VAL A 245 26.50 4.18 -11.27
C VAL A 245 25.05 3.77 -11.14
N ILE A 246 24.55 3.63 -9.91
CA ILE A 246 23.16 3.28 -9.63
C ILE A 246 22.50 4.50 -8.98
N PRO A 247 21.79 5.34 -9.76
CA PRO A 247 21.07 6.49 -9.23
C PRO A 247 19.94 6.03 -8.30
N ALA A 248 19.58 6.87 -7.33
CA ALA A 248 18.44 6.59 -6.47
C ALA A 248 17.14 6.60 -7.27
N THR A 249 17.03 7.50 -8.22
CA THR A 249 15.90 7.67 -9.13
C THR A 249 16.44 7.90 -10.53
N LEU A 250 15.79 7.32 -11.54
CA LEU A 250 16.11 7.50 -12.93
C LEU A 250 14.81 7.45 -13.74
N GLU A 251 14.31 8.62 -14.12
CA GLU A 251 13.04 8.79 -14.83
C GLU A 251 13.28 9.33 -16.22
N ILE A 252 12.45 8.91 -17.16
CA ILE A 252 12.49 9.38 -18.55
C ILE A 252 11.10 9.88 -18.96
N MET A 253 11.05 10.99 -19.66
CA MET A 253 9.83 11.51 -20.28
C MET A 253 10.05 11.67 -21.78
N ASP A 254 9.13 11.14 -22.57
CA ASP A 254 9.11 11.38 -24.01
C ASP A 254 8.51 12.75 -24.34
N ASN A 255 8.62 13.15 -25.61
CA ASN A 255 8.13 14.45 -26.06
C ASN A 255 6.60 14.61 -25.89
N VAL A 256 5.83 13.53 -26.05
CA VAL A 256 4.38 13.56 -25.86
C VAL A 256 4.03 13.83 -24.40
N THR A 257 4.67 13.11 -23.50
CA THR A 257 4.49 13.30 -22.05
C THR A 257 4.90 14.71 -21.63
N ILE A 258 6.09 15.20 -22.07
CA ILE A 258 6.57 16.55 -21.75
C ILE A 258 5.53 17.60 -22.18
N ARG A 259 5.07 17.55 -23.45
CA ARG A 259 4.07 18.50 -23.97
C ARG A 259 2.75 18.44 -23.23
N THR A 260 2.27 17.22 -22.93
CA THR A 260 1.00 17.04 -22.23
C THR A 260 1.06 17.63 -20.82
N VAL A 261 2.13 17.33 -20.08
CA VAL A 261 2.34 17.86 -18.74
C VAL A 261 2.52 19.39 -18.77
N GLU A 262 3.34 19.92 -19.70
CA GLU A 262 3.57 21.36 -19.80
C GLU A 262 2.32 22.13 -20.18
N ASN A 263 1.51 21.62 -21.13
CA ASN A 263 0.24 22.24 -21.50
C ASN A 263 -0.74 22.35 -20.33
N TYR A 264 -0.73 21.37 -19.43
CA TYR A 264 -1.59 21.34 -18.25
C TYR A 264 -1.02 22.15 -17.09
N SER A 265 0.23 21.91 -16.74
CA SER A 265 0.84 22.38 -15.47
C SER A 265 1.61 23.70 -15.61
N LYS A 266 2.10 24.03 -16.82
CA LYS A 266 2.89 25.24 -17.13
C LYS A 266 4.06 25.47 -16.15
N ILE A 267 4.83 24.41 -15.89
CA ILE A 267 5.93 24.39 -14.92
C ILE A 267 7.31 24.72 -15.55
N GLY A 268 7.35 24.96 -16.87
CA GLY A 268 8.58 25.35 -17.58
C GLY A 268 9.45 24.15 -17.97
N LEU A 269 8.85 23.02 -18.34
CA LEU A 269 9.60 21.89 -18.90
C LEU A 269 10.24 22.28 -20.24
N PRO A 270 11.47 21.76 -20.55
CA PRO A 270 12.20 22.10 -21.77
C PRO A 270 11.55 21.51 -23.05
#